data_47ef567d2c15ae0d14c225539dce1d8c
#
_entry.id   47ef567d2c15ae0d14c225539dce1d8c
#
_cell.length_a   1.000
_cell.length_b   1.000
_cell.length_c   1.000
_cell.angle_alpha   90.00
_cell.angle_beta   90.00
_cell.angle_gamma   90.00
#
_symmetry.space_group_name_H-M   'P 1'
#
loop_
_entity.id
_entity.type
_entity.pdbx_description
1 polymer ?
#
loop_
_entity_poly.entity_id
_entity_poly.type
_entity_poly.pdbx_seq_one_letter_code
_entity_poly.pdbx_strand_id
1 'polypeptide(L)'
;MHARQSSVACENGHDFAISAKGFLNLIPHQKPLKGYDETFFASRQRIMEHGYYREVHQAVAASLNELANTATVIDAGCGEGSYAKDVARALPHSTVLGLDIAKDAIRVAARGGGPVRWLVADLANIPLSDSTVDAILNVFTPANYDEFKRVLKPGGMLVKVIPAPQHMHELRELAGEQLSEADFVDHGVSEHLMRHMNVVSRARVTQTSPVQAEDALDLVRMSPVAFSIEEHALDLDSLTHITVDAEIICAQFTFRRDCCAKSLVPGQEPGTRRSHNPKSR
;
A
#
# COMPACT_ATOMS: atom_id res chain seq x y z
N MET A 1 16.18 -15.39 -0.72
CA MET A 1 16.30 -15.48 0.76
C MET A 1 15.94 -16.88 1.24
N HIS A 2 16.66 -17.42 2.21
CA HIS A 2 16.44 -18.75 2.76
C HIS A 2 15.94 -18.61 4.21
N ALA A 3 14.77 -19.19 4.52
CA ALA A 3 14.21 -19.19 5.86
C ALA A 3 14.96 -20.20 6.74
N ARG A 4 15.34 -19.79 7.94
CA ARG A 4 15.83 -20.60 9.03
C ARG A 4 14.82 -20.58 10.18
N GLN A 5 15.01 -21.36 11.21
CA GLN A 5 14.02 -21.47 12.31
C GLN A 5 13.73 -20.14 13.02
N SER A 6 14.72 -19.22 13.10
CA SER A 6 14.59 -17.93 13.78
C SER A 6 15.13 -16.72 12.97
N SER A 7 15.48 -16.92 11.70
CA SER A 7 16.01 -15.86 10.86
C SER A 7 15.75 -16.11 9.38
N VAL A 8 15.99 -15.07 8.56
CA VAL A 8 15.98 -15.13 7.10
C VAL A 8 17.32 -14.64 6.60
N ALA A 9 18.01 -15.47 5.81
CA ALA A 9 19.29 -15.11 5.21
C ALA A 9 19.13 -14.81 3.71
N CYS A 10 19.85 -13.81 3.18
CA CYS A 10 19.98 -13.56 1.75
C CYS A 10 21.22 -14.24 1.17
N GLU A 11 21.30 -14.32 -0.17
CA GLU A 11 22.43 -14.92 -0.90
C GLU A 11 23.75 -14.16 -0.66
N ASN A 12 23.68 -12.87 -0.30
CA ASN A 12 24.84 -12.05 0.03
C ASN A 12 25.34 -12.25 1.48
N GLY A 13 24.79 -13.21 2.23
CA GLY A 13 25.21 -13.53 3.58
C GLY A 13 24.62 -12.65 4.69
N HIS A 14 23.73 -11.71 4.37
CA HIS A 14 23.00 -10.98 5.40
C HIS A 14 22.00 -11.90 6.09
N ASP A 15 21.95 -11.84 7.42
CA ASP A 15 21.04 -12.61 8.27
C ASP A 15 20.17 -11.67 9.11
N PHE A 16 18.85 -11.82 8.98
CA PHE A 16 17.85 -10.97 9.64
C PHE A 16 17.06 -11.83 10.63
N ALA A 17 17.19 -11.54 11.92
CA ALA A 17 16.46 -12.26 12.96
C ALA A 17 14.95 -11.97 12.87
N ILE A 18 14.14 -13.03 12.97
CA ILE A 18 12.69 -12.91 13.15
C ILE A 18 12.45 -12.48 14.60
N SER A 19 11.75 -11.37 14.80
CA SER A 19 11.37 -10.90 16.12
C SER A 19 10.51 -11.94 16.85
N ALA A 20 10.61 -12.01 18.18
CA ALA A 20 9.69 -12.80 19.01
C ALA A 20 8.21 -12.46 18.80
N LYS A 21 7.90 -11.27 18.26
CA LYS A 21 6.55 -10.84 17.87
C LYS A 21 6.17 -11.25 16.43
N GLY A 22 6.99 -12.03 15.73
CA GLY A 22 6.70 -12.57 14.40
C GLY A 22 6.91 -11.61 13.22
N PHE A 23 7.65 -10.51 13.39
CA PHE A 23 7.99 -9.62 12.28
C PHE A 23 9.48 -9.65 11.94
N LEU A 24 9.82 -9.24 10.72
CA LEU A 24 11.18 -9.14 10.21
C LEU A 24 11.57 -7.67 10.09
N ASN A 25 12.77 -7.30 10.60
CA ASN A 25 13.32 -5.96 10.43
C ASN A 25 14.47 -5.98 9.41
N LEU A 26 14.23 -5.44 8.22
CA LEU A 26 15.20 -5.40 7.12
C LEU A 26 16.04 -4.11 7.09
N ILE A 27 15.71 -3.14 7.93
CA ILE A 27 16.39 -1.84 8.05
C ILE A 27 16.75 -1.53 9.52
N PRO A 28 17.60 -2.36 10.17
CA PRO A 28 17.81 -2.31 11.63
C PRO A 28 18.38 -0.98 12.14
N HIS A 29 18.99 -0.18 11.27
CA HIS A 29 19.60 1.11 11.61
C HIS A 29 18.71 2.32 11.30
N GLN A 30 17.45 2.09 10.89
CA GLN A 30 16.51 3.17 10.65
C GLN A 30 16.24 3.95 11.94
N LYS A 31 16.36 5.28 11.85
CA LYS A 31 16.03 6.18 12.97
C LYS A 31 14.51 6.25 13.13
N PRO A 32 14.00 6.36 14.37
CA PRO A 32 12.59 6.60 14.60
C PRO A 32 12.09 7.84 13.84
N LEU A 33 10.91 7.75 13.26
CA LEU A 33 10.24 8.87 12.62
C LEU A 33 9.57 9.74 13.69
N LYS A 34 9.79 11.05 13.62
CA LYS A 34 9.19 11.99 14.59
C LYS A 34 7.66 11.95 14.47
N GLY A 35 6.96 11.77 15.59
CA GLY A 35 5.50 11.72 15.66
C GLY A 35 4.89 10.35 15.36
N TYR A 36 5.60 9.46 14.66
CA TYR A 36 5.12 8.10 14.32
C TYR A 36 5.63 7.08 15.34
N ASP A 37 5.22 7.22 16.58
CA ASP A 37 5.58 6.33 17.68
C ASP A 37 4.51 5.27 17.96
N GLU A 38 4.74 4.45 18.98
CA GLU A 38 3.81 3.39 19.39
C GLU A 38 2.44 3.95 19.82
N THR A 39 2.40 5.16 20.42
CA THR A 39 1.15 5.81 20.85
C THR A 39 0.30 6.17 19.64
N PHE A 40 0.90 6.80 18.62
CA PHE A 40 0.24 7.12 17.36
C PHE A 40 -0.42 5.88 16.73
N PHE A 41 0.33 4.79 16.56
CA PHE A 41 -0.19 3.58 15.92
C PHE A 41 -1.18 2.82 16.80
N ALA A 42 -1.04 2.86 18.13
CA ALA A 42 -2.01 2.25 19.04
C ALA A 42 -3.34 3.02 19.06
N SER A 43 -3.31 4.35 19.03
CA SER A 43 -4.50 5.19 18.88
C SER A 43 -5.20 4.90 17.56
N ARG A 44 -4.43 4.86 16.46
CA ARG A 44 -4.96 4.50 15.15
C ARG A 44 -5.63 3.13 15.15
N GLN A 45 -5.00 2.13 15.77
CA GLN A 45 -5.57 0.78 15.87
C GLN A 45 -6.94 0.81 16.57
N ARG A 46 -7.09 1.52 17.71
CA ARG A 46 -8.38 1.62 18.42
C ARG A 46 -9.45 2.27 17.55
N ILE A 47 -9.11 3.36 16.88
CA ILE A 47 -10.06 4.07 15.97
C ILE A 47 -10.51 3.17 14.81
N MET A 48 -9.59 2.36 14.22
CA MET A 48 -9.97 1.37 13.20
C MET A 48 -10.88 0.27 13.79
N GLU A 49 -10.55 -0.26 14.98
CA GLU A 49 -11.34 -1.28 15.69
C GLU A 49 -12.73 -0.78 16.09
N HIS A 50 -12.88 0.51 16.44
CA HIS A 50 -14.17 1.15 16.74
C HIS A 50 -14.99 1.50 15.48
N GLY A 51 -14.43 1.26 14.29
CA GLY A 51 -15.17 1.30 13.03
C GLY A 51 -15.37 2.68 12.40
N TYR A 52 -14.61 3.68 12.81
CA TYR A 52 -14.66 5.02 12.19
C TYR A 52 -14.26 5.02 10.70
N TYR A 53 -13.52 4.01 10.26
CA TYR A 53 -13.07 3.83 8.87
C TYR A 53 -13.75 2.64 8.17
N ARG A 54 -14.88 2.14 8.70
CA ARG A 54 -15.55 0.92 8.21
C ARG A 54 -15.84 0.96 6.72
N GLU A 55 -16.39 2.06 6.22
CA GLU A 55 -16.75 2.20 4.81
C GLU A 55 -15.51 2.18 3.90
N VAL A 56 -14.39 2.77 4.35
CA VAL A 56 -13.12 2.71 3.61
C VAL A 56 -12.58 1.28 3.58
N HIS A 57 -12.62 0.56 4.71
CA HIS A 57 -12.22 -0.86 4.79
C HIS A 57 -13.03 -1.73 3.83
N GLN A 58 -14.36 -1.54 3.79
CA GLN A 58 -15.26 -2.26 2.89
C GLN A 58 -14.95 -1.96 1.42
N ALA A 59 -14.74 -0.70 1.07
CA ALA A 59 -14.42 -0.29 -0.29
C ALA A 59 -13.05 -0.83 -0.76
N VAL A 60 -12.05 -0.82 0.11
CA VAL A 60 -10.73 -1.42 -0.18
C VAL A 60 -10.88 -2.93 -0.39
N ALA A 61 -11.60 -3.63 0.49
CA ALA A 61 -11.83 -5.06 0.34
C ALA A 61 -12.59 -5.38 -0.97
N ALA A 62 -13.63 -4.59 -1.30
CA ALA A 62 -14.39 -4.75 -2.55
C ALA A 62 -13.52 -4.56 -3.80
N SER A 63 -12.52 -3.67 -3.75
CA SER A 63 -11.58 -3.45 -4.85
C SER A 63 -10.70 -4.66 -5.17
N LEU A 64 -10.63 -5.63 -4.28
CA LEU A 64 -9.83 -6.85 -4.41
C LEU A 64 -10.64 -8.10 -4.76
N ASN A 65 -11.96 -7.99 -4.93
CA ASN A 65 -12.85 -9.14 -5.16
C ASN A 65 -12.53 -9.97 -6.43
N GLU A 66 -11.88 -9.35 -7.42
CA GLU A 66 -11.50 -10.04 -8.66
C GLU A 66 -10.14 -10.73 -8.58
N LEU A 67 -9.41 -10.58 -7.47
CA LEU A 67 -8.13 -11.25 -7.28
C LEU A 67 -8.33 -12.76 -7.09
N ALA A 68 -7.37 -13.54 -7.62
CA ALA A 68 -7.31 -14.96 -7.34
C ALA A 68 -7.08 -15.22 -5.84
N ASN A 69 -7.71 -16.27 -5.31
CA ASN A 69 -7.55 -16.67 -3.90
C ASN A 69 -6.11 -17.03 -3.48
N THR A 70 -5.18 -17.15 -4.44
CA THR A 70 -3.75 -17.44 -4.21
C THR A 70 -2.87 -16.25 -4.56
N ALA A 71 -3.42 -15.02 -4.51
CA ALA A 71 -2.70 -13.80 -4.84
C ALA A 71 -1.60 -13.48 -3.82
N THR A 72 -0.59 -12.74 -4.26
CA THR A 72 0.37 -12.05 -3.40
C THR A 72 -0.04 -10.60 -3.30
N VAL A 73 -0.39 -10.14 -2.11
CA VAL A 73 -0.81 -8.76 -1.83
C VAL A 73 0.16 -8.11 -0.87
N ILE A 74 0.57 -6.88 -1.16
CA ILE A 74 1.31 -6.06 -0.20
C ILE A 74 0.48 -4.86 0.24
N ASP A 75 0.54 -4.55 1.53
CA ASP A 75 0.06 -3.29 2.11
C ASP A 75 1.29 -2.41 2.34
N ALA A 76 1.47 -1.43 1.46
CA ALA A 76 2.64 -0.58 1.35
C ALA A 76 2.47 0.69 2.19
N GLY A 77 3.15 0.76 3.34
CA GLY A 77 2.93 1.73 4.41
C GLY A 77 1.73 1.31 5.27
N CYS A 78 1.78 0.07 5.78
CA CYS A 78 0.61 -0.59 6.38
C CYS A 78 0.20 -0.03 7.76
N GLY A 79 1.01 0.82 8.40
CA GLY A 79 0.74 1.34 9.73
C GLY A 79 0.49 0.22 10.75
N GLU A 80 -0.64 0.30 11.46
CA GLU A 80 -1.08 -0.70 12.47
C GLU A 80 -1.65 -1.99 11.87
N GLY A 81 -1.75 -2.04 10.52
CA GLY A 81 -2.01 -3.25 9.78
C GLY A 81 -3.47 -3.69 9.64
N SER A 82 -4.44 -2.83 9.93
CA SER A 82 -5.87 -3.19 9.86
C SER A 82 -6.29 -3.61 8.45
N TYR A 83 -5.90 -2.87 7.41
CA TYR A 83 -6.22 -3.20 6.01
C TYR A 83 -5.60 -4.54 5.58
N ALA A 84 -4.32 -4.78 5.90
CA ALA A 84 -3.67 -6.06 5.60
C ALA A 84 -4.36 -7.24 6.29
N LYS A 85 -4.82 -7.05 7.55
CA LYS A 85 -5.57 -8.08 8.29
C LYS A 85 -6.92 -8.36 7.65
N ASP A 86 -7.62 -7.33 7.14
CA ASP A 86 -8.91 -7.50 6.46
C ASP A 86 -8.73 -8.25 5.14
N VAL A 87 -7.71 -7.89 4.35
CA VAL A 87 -7.36 -8.62 3.13
C VAL A 87 -7.04 -10.09 3.41
N ALA A 88 -6.25 -10.38 4.45
CA ALA A 88 -5.90 -11.74 4.79
C ALA A 88 -7.12 -12.57 5.25
N ARG A 89 -8.13 -11.92 5.85
CA ARG A 89 -9.42 -12.57 6.17
C ARG A 89 -10.27 -12.81 4.93
N ALA A 90 -10.31 -11.86 3.99
CA ALA A 90 -11.08 -11.96 2.77
C ALA A 90 -10.47 -12.96 1.76
N LEU A 91 -9.14 -13.09 1.75
CA LEU A 91 -8.39 -13.94 0.83
C LEU A 91 -7.52 -14.96 1.60
N PRO A 92 -8.12 -15.99 2.25
CA PRO A 92 -7.43 -16.85 3.22
C PRO A 92 -6.30 -17.72 2.64
N HIS A 93 -6.26 -17.89 1.32
CA HIS A 93 -5.21 -18.66 0.64
C HIS A 93 -4.14 -17.77 -0.02
N SER A 94 -4.26 -16.45 0.12
CA SER A 94 -3.32 -15.48 -0.41
C SER A 94 -2.15 -15.24 0.54
N THR A 95 -1.03 -14.81 -0.03
CA THR A 95 0.10 -14.30 0.76
C THR A 95 -0.07 -12.80 0.94
N VAL A 96 -0.28 -12.35 2.17
CA VAL A 96 -0.40 -10.92 2.51
C VAL A 96 0.82 -10.48 3.29
N LEU A 97 1.47 -9.41 2.83
CA LEU A 97 2.60 -8.78 3.50
C LEU A 97 2.24 -7.35 3.88
N GLY A 98 2.50 -6.95 5.12
CA GLY A 98 2.43 -5.56 5.56
C GLY A 98 3.84 -4.99 5.68
N LEU A 99 4.11 -3.89 4.97
CA LEU A 99 5.39 -3.20 4.96
C LEU A 99 5.24 -1.79 5.52
N ASP A 100 6.10 -1.44 6.47
CA ASP A 100 6.20 -0.06 6.96
C ASP A 100 7.64 0.25 7.36
N ILE A 101 8.06 1.50 7.18
CA ILE A 101 9.37 1.98 7.59
C ILE A 101 9.43 2.21 9.12
N ALA A 102 8.29 2.53 9.74
CA ALA A 102 8.18 2.73 11.17
C ALA A 102 8.13 1.38 11.91
N LYS A 103 9.18 1.08 12.68
CA LYS A 103 9.23 -0.16 13.47
C LYS A 103 8.10 -0.25 14.48
N ASP A 104 7.63 0.87 15.03
CA ASP A 104 6.54 0.91 16.00
C ASP A 104 5.20 0.57 15.35
N ALA A 105 4.97 0.97 14.09
CA ALA A 105 3.83 0.51 13.28
C ALA A 105 3.79 -1.03 13.23
N ILE A 106 4.88 -1.63 12.78
CA ILE A 106 4.98 -3.07 12.63
C ILE A 106 4.88 -3.80 13.98
N ARG A 107 5.39 -3.21 15.07
CA ARG A 107 5.22 -3.77 16.42
C ARG A 107 3.75 -3.81 16.85
N VAL A 108 2.98 -2.79 16.52
CA VAL A 108 1.53 -2.73 16.78
C VAL A 108 0.80 -3.70 15.86
N ALA A 109 1.09 -3.68 14.55
CA ALA A 109 0.47 -4.55 13.56
C ALA A 109 0.62 -6.05 13.90
N ALA A 110 1.80 -6.45 14.37
CA ALA A 110 2.12 -7.85 14.69
C ALA A 110 1.49 -8.35 16.02
N ARG A 111 0.84 -7.47 16.80
CA ARG A 111 0.14 -7.90 18.03
C ARG A 111 -1.00 -8.85 17.68
N GLY A 112 -1.13 -9.91 18.46
CA GLY A 112 -2.18 -10.91 18.27
C GLY A 112 -1.89 -11.98 17.21
N GLY A 113 -0.74 -11.90 16.52
CA GLY A 113 -0.36 -12.87 15.49
C GLY A 113 -1.22 -12.77 14.22
N GLY A 114 -1.38 -13.91 13.53
CA GLY A 114 -2.22 -14.02 12.34
C GLY A 114 -1.43 -14.38 11.07
N PRO A 115 -2.10 -14.45 9.90
CA PRO A 115 -1.50 -14.93 8.65
C PRO A 115 -0.66 -13.89 7.91
N VAL A 116 -0.77 -12.60 8.29
CA VAL A 116 -0.03 -11.51 7.63
C VAL A 116 1.45 -11.58 8.01
N ARG A 117 2.31 -11.41 7.02
CA ARG A 117 3.77 -11.32 7.21
C ARG A 117 4.18 -9.86 7.34
N TRP A 118 4.72 -9.49 8.49
CA TRP A 118 5.07 -8.12 8.82
C TRP A 118 6.54 -7.82 8.60
N LEU A 119 6.84 -6.73 7.87
CA LEU A 119 8.18 -6.34 7.49
C LEU A 119 8.44 -4.87 7.84
N VAL A 120 9.49 -4.59 8.60
CA VAL A 120 10.04 -3.23 8.67
C VAL A 120 10.93 -3.06 7.44
N ALA A 121 10.48 -2.25 6.49
CA ALA A 121 11.11 -2.07 5.18
C ALA A 121 10.84 -0.68 4.60
N ASP A 122 11.72 -0.23 3.70
CA ASP A 122 11.58 1.03 2.99
C ASP A 122 10.87 0.81 1.65
N LEU A 123 9.84 1.61 1.37
CA LEU A 123 9.13 1.61 0.09
C LEU A 123 9.98 2.15 -1.07
N ALA A 124 11.10 2.80 -0.76
CA ALA A 124 12.08 3.19 -1.78
C ALA A 124 12.93 2.00 -2.29
N ASN A 125 12.90 0.87 -1.58
CA ASN A 125 13.58 -0.36 -1.97
C ASN A 125 12.81 -1.56 -1.40
N ILE A 126 11.68 -1.91 -2.03
CA ILE A 126 10.81 -3.00 -1.59
C ILE A 126 11.54 -4.34 -1.68
N PRO A 127 11.63 -5.11 -0.58
CA PRO A 127 12.45 -6.34 -0.51
C PRO A 127 11.77 -7.55 -1.18
N LEU A 128 11.22 -7.35 -2.36
CA LEU A 128 10.57 -8.37 -3.19
C LEU A 128 11.19 -8.37 -4.58
N SER A 129 11.18 -9.52 -5.23
CA SER A 129 11.62 -9.65 -6.63
C SER A 129 10.65 -8.96 -7.60
N ASP A 130 11.15 -8.64 -8.79
CA ASP A 130 10.37 -8.03 -9.85
C ASP A 130 9.19 -8.93 -10.24
N SER A 131 8.06 -8.32 -10.53
CA SER A 131 6.86 -9.00 -11.08
C SER A 131 6.37 -10.19 -10.24
N THR A 132 6.36 -10.04 -8.91
CA THR A 132 5.93 -11.10 -7.98
C THR A 132 4.61 -10.79 -7.25
N VAL A 133 4.13 -9.55 -7.31
CA VAL A 133 2.99 -9.05 -6.56
C VAL A 133 1.77 -8.90 -7.47
N ASP A 134 0.61 -9.40 -7.04
CA ASP A 134 -0.65 -9.29 -7.78
C ASP A 134 -1.38 -7.97 -7.48
N ALA A 135 -1.31 -7.50 -6.22
CA ALA A 135 -1.90 -6.23 -5.84
C ALA A 135 -1.11 -5.51 -4.75
N ILE A 136 -1.15 -4.18 -4.81
CA ILE A 136 -0.59 -3.28 -3.80
C ILE A 136 -1.74 -2.47 -3.21
N LEU A 137 -1.86 -2.46 -1.88
CA LEU A 137 -2.58 -1.43 -1.15
C LEU A 137 -1.61 -0.30 -0.81
N ASN A 138 -2.07 0.95 -0.92
CA ASN A 138 -1.33 2.12 -0.51
C ASN A 138 -2.31 3.14 0.06
N VAL A 139 -2.59 3.02 1.37
CA VAL A 139 -3.70 3.69 2.04
C VAL A 139 -3.18 4.83 2.91
N PHE A 140 -3.53 6.07 2.58
CA PHE A 140 -3.13 7.30 3.29
C PHE A 140 -1.61 7.42 3.51
N THR A 141 -0.81 6.95 2.56
CA THR A 141 0.65 6.94 2.65
C THR A 141 1.28 7.35 1.31
N PRO A 142 2.49 7.93 1.29
CA PRO A 142 3.20 8.22 0.04
C PRO A 142 3.42 6.97 -0.80
N ALA A 143 3.49 7.16 -2.13
CA ALA A 143 3.73 6.10 -3.11
C ALA A 143 5.11 6.22 -3.74
N ASN A 144 5.76 5.09 -4.01
CA ASN A 144 6.92 4.99 -4.91
C ASN A 144 6.50 4.20 -6.15
N TYR A 145 6.10 4.90 -7.20
CA TYR A 145 5.55 4.27 -8.41
C TYR A 145 6.58 3.44 -9.18
N ASP A 146 7.87 3.77 -9.11
CA ASP A 146 8.92 2.98 -9.77
C ASP A 146 9.09 1.61 -9.10
N GLU A 147 9.14 1.57 -7.77
CA GLU A 147 9.17 0.32 -7.02
C GLU A 147 7.87 -0.46 -7.13
N PHE A 148 6.72 0.22 -7.12
CA PHE A 148 5.43 -0.44 -7.35
C PHE A 148 5.38 -1.09 -8.73
N LYS A 149 5.86 -0.39 -9.79
CA LYS A 149 5.97 -0.93 -11.14
C LYS A 149 6.90 -2.13 -11.22
N ARG A 150 8.03 -2.08 -10.49
CA ARG A 150 9.00 -3.15 -10.46
C ARG A 150 8.41 -4.43 -9.87
N VAL A 151 7.75 -4.34 -8.72
CA VAL A 151 7.28 -5.53 -8.00
C VAL A 151 5.94 -6.07 -8.50
N LEU A 152 5.07 -5.22 -9.09
CA LEU A 152 3.80 -5.66 -9.64
C LEU A 152 3.98 -6.53 -10.88
N LYS A 153 3.22 -7.61 -10.95
CA LYS A 153 3.08 -8.43 -12.15
C LYS A 153 2.45 -7.59 -13.28
N PRO A 154 2.70 -7.96 -14.55
CA PRO A 154 1.90 -7.43 -15.66
C PRO A 154 0.41 -7.68 -15.42
N GLY A 155 -0.39 -6.59 -15.43
CA GLY A 155 -1.81 -6.65 -15.08
C GLY A 155 -2.12 -6.58 -13.58
N GLY A 156 -1.09 -6.54 -12.73
CA GLY A 156 -1.28 -6.31 -11.30
C GLY A 156 -1.86 -4.94 -10.98
N MET A 157 -2.53 -4.80 -9.84
CA MET A 157 -3.34 -3.64 -9.49
C MET A 157 -2.78 -2.88 -8.28
N LEU A 158 -2.79 -1.55 -8.37
CA LEU A 158 -2.64 -0.67 -7.22
C LEU A 158 -4.03 -0.22 -6.76
N VAL A 159 -4.31 -0.38 -5.47
CA VAL A 159 -5.43 0.25 -4.77
C VAL A 159 -4.87 1.39 -3.93
N LYS A 160 -4.99 2.61 -4.43
CA LYS A 160 -4.56 3.83 -3.76
C LYS A 160 -5.75 4.45 -3.05
N VAL A 161 -5.58 4.80 -1.77
CA VAL A 161 -6.56 5.58 -1.01
C VAL A 161 -5.95 6.90 -0.60
N ILE A 162 -6.63 7.98 -0.92
CA ILE A 162 -6.23 9.35 -0.56
C ILE A 162 -7.35 10.04 0.21
N PRO A 163 -7.02 10.99 1.12
CA PRO A 163 -8.05 11.78 1.78
C PRO A 163 -8.77 12.67 0.75
N ALA A 164 -10.07 12.81 0.89
CA ALA A 164 -10.90 13.72 0.13
C ALA A 164 -11.19 15.00 0.97
N PRO A 165 -11.73 16.06 0.39
CA PRO A 165 -11.78 17.39 1.03
C PRO A 165 -12.45 17.44 2.40
N GLN A 166 -13.43 16.58 2.67
CA GLN A 166 -14.12 16.55 3.96
C GLN A 166 -13.46 15.63 5.00
N HIS A 167 -12.31 15.00 4.66
CA HIS A 167 -11.65 14.09 5.59
C HIS A 167 -11.23 14.80 6.86
N MET A 168 -11.79 14.37 8.02
CA MET A 168 -11.53 14.90 9.36
C MET A 168 -11.67 16.44 9.46
N HIS A 169 -12.66 17.03 8.74
CA HIS A 169 -12.81 18.50 8.72
C HIS A 169 -13.16 19.05 10.11
N GLU A 170 -13.88 18.29 10.93
CA GLU A 170 -14.24 18.70 12.29
C GLU A 170 -12.98 18.83 13.19
N LEU A 171 -12.02 17.92 13.03
CA LEU A 171 -10.76 18.02 13.74
C LEU A 171 -9.92 19.21 13.25
N ARG A 172 -10.00 19.53 11.95
CA ARG A 172 -9.34 20.71 11.38
C ARG A 172 -9.96 22.01 11.91
N GLU A 173 -11.28 22.07 11.99
CA GLU A 173 -11.99 23.21 12.55
C GLU A 173 -11.65 23.40 14.03
N LEU A 174 -11.59 22.30 14.80
CA LEU A 174 -11.20 22.31 16.20
C LEU A 174 -9.76 22.83 16.40
N ALA A 175 -8.85 22.46 15.51
CA ALA A 175 -7.45 22.89 15.56
C ALA A 175 -7.26 24.36 15.10
N GLY A 176 -8.21 24.90 14.33
CA GLY A 176 -8.25 26.32 13.92
C GLY A 176 -6.98 26.79 13.20
N GLU A 177 -6.51 28.00 13.57
CA GLU A 177 -5.34 28.63 12.97
C GLU A 177 -4.00 27.90 13.21
N GLN A 178 -3.99 26.85 14.05
CA GLN A 178 -2.78 26.06 14.32
C GLN A 178 -2.38 25.15 13.15
N LEU A 179 -3.25 25.02 12.13
CA LEU A 179 -3.03 24.20 10.95
C LEU A 179 -2.84 25.05 9.71
N SER A 180 -1.89 24.67 8.86
CA SER A 180 -1.77 25.25 7.52
C SER A 180 -2.71 24.55 6.55
N GLU A 181 -3.25 25.29 5.55
CA GLU A 181 -4.02 24.70 4.44
C GLU A 181 -3.22 23.60 3.70
N ALA A 182 -1.88 23.69 3.77
CA ALA A 182 -0.98 22.72 3.16
C ALA A 182 -1.07 21.31 3.77
N ASP A 183 -1.55 21.17 5.00
CA ASP A 183 -1.58 19.88 5.70
C ASP A 183 -2.71 18.95 5.21
N PHE A 184 -3.64 19.42 4.35
CA PHE A 184 -4.90 18.72 4.05
C PHE A 184 -5.31 18.62 2.59
N VAL A 185 -4.56 19.20 1.66
CA VAL A 185 -4.92 19.17 0.24
C VAL A 185 -4.22 17.98 -0.43
N ASP A 186 -4.96 17.27 -1.28
CA ASP A 186 -4.36 16.37 -2.28
C ASP A 186 -3.46 17.20 -3.21
N HIS A 187 -2.20 17.44 -2.77
CA HIS A 187 -1.20 18.21 -3.51
C HIS A 187 -0.82 17.56 -4.86
N GLY A 188 -1.83 17.19 -5.67
CA GLY A 188 -1.63 16.55 -6.97
C GLY A 188 -1.30 15.07 -6.87
N VAL A 189 -1.58 14.38 -5.75
CA VAL A 189 -1.35 12.93 -5.61
C VAL A 189 -2.10 12.16 -6.67
N SER A 190 -3.37 12.53 -6.94
CA SER A 190 -4.19 11.94 -7.99
C SER A 190 -3.60 12.19 -9.38
N GLU A 191 -3.16 13.42 -9.68
CA GLU A 191 -2.50 13.77 -10.94
C GLU A 191 -1.15 13.06 -11.09
N HIS A 192 -0.39 12.95 -9.99
CA HIS A 192 0.88 12.23 -9.98
C HIS A 192 0.67 10.74 -10.29
N LEU A 193 -0.34 10.11 -9.68
CA LEU A 193 -0.74 8.74 -10.00
C LEU A 193 -1.07 8.59 -11.50
N MET A 194 -1.91 9.48 -12.04
CA MET A 194 -2.34 9.41 -13.45
C MET A 194 -1.20 9.60 -14.45
N ARG A 195 -0.09 10.23 -14.06
CA ARG A 195 1.14 10.31 -14.89
C ARG A 195 1.88 8.98 -14.99
N HIS A 196 1.70 8.08 -14.03
CA HIS A 196 2.41 6.79 -13.94
C HIS A 196 1.55 5.58 -14.30
N MET A 197 0.24 5.68 -14.08
CA MET A 197 -0.68 4.54 -14.17
C MET A 197 -1.99 4.91 -14.86
N ASN A 198 -2.63 3.90 -15.45
CA ASN A 198 -3.99 4.04 -15.96
C ASN A 198 -4.98 3.76 -14.83
N VAL A 199 -5.89 4.70 -14.59
CA VAL A 199 -6.99 4.53 -13.65
C VAL A 199 -8.01 3.57 -14.26
N VAL A 200 -8.32 2.49 -13.55
CA VAL A 200 -9.32 1.48 -13.91
C VAL A 200 -10.68 1.83 -13.32
N SER A 201 -10.69 2.23 -12.05
CA SER A 201 -11.88 2.67 -11.36
C SER A 201 -11.56 3.72 -10.30
N ARG A 202 -12.58 4.52 -9.95
CA ARG A 202 -12.50 5.54 -8.91
C ARG A 202 -13.84 5.56 -8.16
N ALA A 203 -13.76 5.57 -6.83
CA ALA A 203 -14.92 5.68 -5.96
C ALA A 203 -14.61 6.65 -4.83
N ARG A 204 -15.62 7.38 -4.36
CA ARG A 204 -15.52 8.20 -3.14
C ARG A 204 -16.39 7.58 -2.07
N VAL A 205 -15.85 7.54 -0.86
CA VAL A 205 -16.51 7.02 0.34
C VAL A 205 -16.50 8.10 1.39
N THR A 206 -17.67 8.38 1.96
CA THR A 206 -17.83 9.35 3.04
C THR A 206 -18.61 8.70 4.17
N GLN A 207 -18.04 8.69 5.37
CA GLN A 207 -18.66 8.19 6.59
C GLN A 207 -18.56 9.26 7.67
N THR A 208 -19.70 9.70 8.21
CA THR A 208 -19.75 10.55 9.40
C THR A 208 -20.23 9.72 10.58
N SER A 209 -19.47 9.72 11.66
CA SER A 209 -19.74 8.92 12.86
C SER A 209 -19.78 9.80 14.11
N PRO A 210 -20.68 9.54 15.08
CA PRO A 210 -20.61 10.19 16.37
C PRO A 210 -19.31 9.79 17.08
N VAL A 211 -18.66 10.75 17.72
CA VAL A 211 -17.42 10.52 18.48
C VAL A 211 -17.80 10.15 19.92
N GLN A 212 -17.24 9.03 20.39
CA GLN A 212 -17.32 8.68 21.79
C GLN A 212 -16.24 9.46 22.57
N ALA A 213 -16.52 9.89 23.80
CA ALA A 213 -15.60 10.71 24.58
C ALA A 213 -14.21 10.05 24.76
N GLU A 214 -14.19 8.72 24.91
CA GLU A 214 -12.94 7.94 25.00
C GLU A 214 -12.12 7.92 23.71
N ASP A 215 -12.75 8.16 22.54
CA ASP A 215 -12.10 8.10 21.23
C ASP A 215 -11.57 9.48 20.77
N ALA A 216 -12.08 10.57 21.33
CA ALA A 216 -11.74 11.92 20.90
C ALA A 216 -10.23 12.18 20.91
N LEU A 217 -9.55 11.77 22.00
CA LEU A 217 -8.10 11.92 22.13
C LEU A 217 -7.34 11.02 21.14
N ASP A 218 -7.82 9.81 20.88
CA ASP A 218 -7.20 8.89 19.92
C ASP A 218 -7.35 9.38 18.47
N LEU A 219 -8.47 10.01 18.12
CA LEU A 219 -8.67 10.68 16.82
C LEU A 219 -7.64 11.78 16.57
N VAL A 220 -7.34 12.56 17.62
CA VAL A 220 -6.27 13.57 17.56
C VAL A 220 -4.91 12.90 17.40
N ARG A 221 -4.55 11.98 18.29
CA ARG A 221 -3.22 11.33 18.35
C ARG A 221 -2.87 10.55 17.10
N MET A 222 -3.85 9.93 16.42
CA MET A 222 -3.63 9.19 15.18
C MET A 222 -3.47 10.07 13.95
N SER A 223 -3.70 11.37 14.07
CA SER A 223 -3.63 12.30 12.94
C SER A 223 -2.26 12.97 12.88
N PRO A 224 -1.55 12.93 11.72
CA PRO A 224 -0.31 13.69 11.53
C PRO A 224 -0.47 15.19 11.75
N VAL A 225 -1.68 15.71 11.60
CA VAL A 225 -2.08 17.07 11.89
C VAL A 225 -1.75 17.47 13.32
N ALA A 226 -1.93 16.55 14.25
CA ALA A 226 -1.70 16.80 15.66
C ALA A 226 -0.21 16.85 16.06
N PHE A 227 0.73 16.53 15.17
CA PHE A 227 2.16 16.62 15.50
C PHE A 227 2.66 18.03 15.84
N SER A 228 1.90 19.06 15.43
CA SER A 228 2.17 20.47 15.74
C SER A 228 1.23 21.07 16.77
N ILE A 229 0.25 20.29 17.29
CA ILE A 229 -0.79 20.78 18.19
C ILE A 229 -0.53 20.27 19.62
N GLU A 230 -0.71 21.12 20.60
CA GLU A 230 -0.71 20.72 22.00
C GLU A 230 -2.09 20.15 22.38
N GLU A 231 -2.15 18.84 22.69
CA GLU A 231 -3.41 18.11 22.97
C GLU A 231 -4.30 18.83 24.00
N HIS A 232 -3.68 19.45 25.01
CA HIS A 232 -4.39 20.16 26.09
C HIS A 232 -5.01 21.50 25.65
N ALA A 233 -4.66 22.00 24.46
CA ALA A 233 -5.22 23.24 23.92
C ALA A 233 -6.52 23.00 23.12
N LEU A 234 -6.91 21.73 22.91
CA LEU A 234 -8.10 21.35 22.16
C LEU A 234 -9.29 21.12 23.10
N ASP A 235 -10.45 21.71 22.77
CA ASP A 235 -11.73 21.39 23.40
C ASP A 235 -12.31 20.09 22.83
N LEU A 236 -11.81 18.95 23.33
CA LEU A 236 -12.21 17.62 22.85
C LEU A 236 -13.69 17.32 23.09
N ASP A 237 -14.33 17.96 24.06
CA ASP A 237 -15.77 17.79 24.35
C ASP A 237 -16.65 18.35 23.21
N SER A 238 -16.12 19.29 22.44
CA SER A 238 -16.79 19.85 21.27
C SER A 238 -16.74 18.94 20.03
N LEU A 239 -15.83 17.94 20.01
CA LEU A 239 -15.70 16.98 18.91
C LEU A 239 -16.79 15.91 19.00
N THR A 240 -18.02 16.23 18.56
CA THR A 240 -19.18 15.35 18.65
C THR A 240 -19.31 14.38 17.50
N HIS A 241 -18.74 14.71 16.35
CA HIS A 241 -18.76 13.89 15.13
C HIS A 241 -17.42 13.96 14.44
N ILE A 242 -17.13 12.95 13.63
CA ILE A 242 -15.96 12.91 12.76
C ILE A 242 -16.32 12.35 11.38
N THR A 243 -15.87 13.03 10.34
CA THR A 243 -16.09 12.63 8.95
C THR A 243 -14.82 12.02 8.36
N VAL A 244 -14.90 10.76 7.98
CA VAL A 244 -13.91 10.07 7.16
C VAL A 244 -14.36 10.16 5.71
N ASP A 245 -13.61 10.89 4.89
CA ASP A 245 -13.90 11.11 3.48
C ASP A 245 -12.67 10.72 2.66
N ALA A 246 -12.81 9.74 1.79
CA ALA A 246 -11.69 9.15 1.07
C ALA A 246 -12.03 8.85 -0.38
N GLU A 247 -11.04 8.97 -1.25
CA GLU A 247 -11.11 8.53 -2.62
C GLU A 247 -10.29 7.23 -2.78
N ILE A 248 -10.93 6.19 -3.31
CA ILE A 248 -10.35 4.89 -3.62
C ILE A 248 -10.10 4.84 -5.13
N ILE A 249 -8.86 4.68 -5.54
CA ILE A 249 -8.43 4.66 -6.92
C ILE A 249 -7.77 3.31 -7.22
N CYS A 250 -8.38 2.53 -8.10
CA CYS A 250 -7.76 1.33 -8.66
C CYS A 250 -7.05 1.69 -9.95
N ALA A 251 -5.76 1.32 -10.05
CA ALA A 251 -4.94 1.67 -11.21
C ALA A 251 -3.99 0.54 -11.59
N GLN A 252 -3.59 0.52 -12.86
CA GLN A 252 -2.67 -0.47 -13.43
C GLN A 252 -1.58 0.23 -14.23
N PHE A 253 -0.35 -0.34 -14.22
CA PHE A 253 0.70 0.12 -15.11
C PHE A 253 0.41 -0.33 -16.54
N THR A 254 0.71 0.53 -17.50
CA THR A 254 0.75 0.14 -18.92
C THR A 254 2.03 -0.63 -19.16
N PHE A 255 1.94 -1.93 -19.25
CA PHE A 255 3.03 -2.74 -19.76
C PHE A 255 2.91 -2.74 -21.30
N ARG A 256 3.86 -2.10 -22.00
CA ARG A 256 3.96 -2.29 -23.46
C ARG A 256 4.19 -3.79 -23.68
N ARG A 257 3.27 -4.45 -24.33
CA ARG A 257 3.57 -5.74 -24.96
C ARG A 257 4.63 -5.42 -26.01
N ASP A 258 5.87 -5.76 -25.76
CA ASP A 258 6.86 -5.81 -26.81
C ASP A 258 6.31 -6.79 -27.83
N CYS A 259 5.72 -6.24 -28.91
CA CYS A 259 5.37 -7.00 -30.09
C CYS A 259 6.67 -7.47 -30.74
N CYS A 260 7.26 -8.52 -30.18
CA CYS A 260 8.19 -9.37 -30.89
C CYS A 260 7.39 -10.24 -31.87
N ALA A 261 6.57 -9.61 -32.72
CA ALA A 261 6.14 -10.20 -33.96
C ALA A 261 7.35 -10.16 -34.89
N LYS A 262 8.23 -11.17 -34.77
CA LYS A 262 9.08 -11.56 -35.88
C LYS A 262 8.12 -11.78 -37.03
N SER A 263 8.10 -10.83 -37.99
CA SER A 263 7.47 -11.02 -39.29
C SER A 263 8.08 -12.29 -39.90
N LEU A 264 7.31 -13.37 -39.88
CA LEU A 264 7.54 -14.50 -40.76
C LEU A 264 7.36 -13.96 -42.17
N VAL A 265 8.46 -13.69 -42.84
CA VAL A 265 8.50 -13.48 -44.30
C VAL A 265 8.02 -14.79 -44.89
N PRO A 266 6.94 -14.81 -45.70
CA PRO A 266 6.52 -16.03 -46.40
C PRO A 266 7.62 -16.47 -47.34
N GLY A 267 7.93 -17.78 -47.34
CA GLY A 267 9.03 -18.41 -48.04
C GLY A 267 9.09 -18.14 -49.51
N GLN A 268 10.28 -17.85 -49.97
CA GLN A 268 10.64 -18.05 -51.39
C GLN A 268 10.71 -19.58 -51.66
N GLU A 269 9.88 -20.03 -52.57
CA GLU A 269 9.97 -21.37 -53.13
C GLU A 269 11.33 -21.60 -53.81
N PRO A 270 11.94 -22.81 -53.72
CA PRO A 270 13.19 -23.10 -54.40
C PRO A 270 12.93 -23.29 -55.90
N GLY A 271 13.42 -22.37 -56.69
CA GLY A 271 13.40 -22.43 -58.14
C GLY A 271 14.11 -23.69 -58.67
N THR A 272 13.39 -24.42 -59.46
CA THR A 272 13.87 -25.58 -60.23
C THR A 272 15.03 -25.20 -61.14
N ARG A 273 16.22 -25.77 -60.89
CA ARG A 273 17.36 -25.71 -61.82
C ARG A 273 17.08 -26.62 -63.03
N ARG A 274 16.89 -25.98 -64.18
CA ARG A 274 16.98 -26.70 -65.51
C ARG A 274 18.46 -26.91 -65.80
N SER A 275 18.80 -28.18 -66.02
CA SER A 275 20.06 -28.64 -66.55
C SER A 275 20.20 -28.18 -68.00
N HIS A 276 21.23 -27.41 -68.32
CA HIS A 276 21.69 -27.25 -69.73
C HIS A 276 23.03 -27.98 -69.87
N ASN A 277 22.99 -28.94 -70.71
CA ASN A 277 24.11 -29.73 -71.17
C ASN A 277 24.73 -29.00 -72.38
N PRO A 278 26.02 -28.72 -72.46
CA PRO A 278 26.66 -28.24 -73.69
C PRO A 278 27.35 -29.45 -74.38
N LYS A 279 26.90 -29.71 -75.57
CA LYS A 279 27.70 -30.52 -76.55
C LYS A 279 28.39 -29.58 -77.51
N SER A 280 29.68 -29.91 -77.76
CA SER A 280 30.49 -29.79 -78.97
C SER A 280 30.74 -28.39 -79.57
N ARG A 281 31.92 -27.83 -79.54
CA ARG A 281 33.08 -28.00 -80.41
C ARG A 281 34.26 -27.24 -79.88
#